data_a200f87226653a2dce71d583b7a351a6
#
_entry.id   a200f87226653a2dce71d583b7a351a6
#
_cell.length_a   1.000
_cell.length_b   1.000
_cell.length_c   1.000
_cell.angle_alpha   90.00
_cell.angle_beta   90.00
_cell.angle_gamma   90.00
#
_symmetry.space_group_name_H-M   'P 1'
#
loop_
_entity.id
_entity.type
_entity.pdbx_description
1 polymer ?
#
loop_
_entity_poly.entity_id
_entity_poly.type
_entity_poly.pdbx_seq_one_letter_code
_entity_poly.pdbx_strand_id
1 'polypeptide(L)'
;MLRLFTIAGIFLTVFWQPVVAQDDLVRFPSDNTFLPRSWVVAPIGAEIEHLKEEYRRPAEKIIRLALSKYPTEILEQFLDGVHIVGSLRFYDVGYGGTYMANGRQIVLVYRPTFDPRGFEQRFHHEFSSILLKKNEALFDGERWQASNASTFAYRAPGIVEEQTGDRSEATRVLAAEQKKTGGSGSSLLKLDLELMKQGFLTPYNLVSVEQDLNETAAHLFTNPGLWTYCERYPRIDQKIDVLIDFYRALDPRMNRLYFRRIAVEPSATPEPAP
;
A
#
# COMPACT_ATOMS: atom_id res chain seq x y z
N MET A 1 65.30 -1.45 28.01
CA MET A 1 64.35 -2.11 27.09
C MET A 1 63.03 -1.31 27.08
N LEU A 2 62.86 -0.49 26.07
CA LEU A 2 61.69 0.41 25.94
C LEU A 2 60.71 -0.29 24.98
N ARG A 3 59.48 -0.64 25.46
CA ARG A 3 58.41 -1.22 24.60
C ARG A 3 57.56 -0.09 24.06
N LEU A 4 57.61 0.12 22.74
CA LEU A 4 56.68 0.96 22.00
C LEU A 4 55.32 0.24 21.90
N PHE A 5 54.25 0.86 22.37
CA PHE A 5 52.89 0.46 22.08
C PHE A 5 52.40 1.24 20.86
N THR A 6 52.14 0.53 19.76
CA THR A 6 51.51 1.09 18.56
C THR A 6 50.01 1.08 18.76
N ILE A 7 49.37 2.22 18.87
CA ILE A 7 47.91 2.37 18.90
C ILE A 7 47.43 2.39 17.45
N ALA A 8 46.76 1.31 17.00
CA ALA A 8 46.06 1.29 15.72
C ALA A 8 44.76 2.05 15.86
N GLY A 9 44.69 3.22 15.26
CA GLY A 9 43.44 4.01 15.15
C GLY A 9 42.52 3.38 14.13
N ILE A 10 41.36 2.90 14.58
CA ILE A 10 40.26 2.47 13.70
C ILE A 10 39.55 3.72 13.21
N PHE A 11 39.77 4.08 11.94
CA PHE A 11 38.95 5.10 11.26
C PHE A 11 37.61 4.49 10.88
N LEU A 12 36.56 4.80 11.64
CA LEU A 12 35.18 4.57 11.23
C LEU A 12 34.83 5.59 10.15
N THR A 13 34.86 5.17 8.88
CA THR A 13 34.27 5.92 7.79
C THR A 13 32.75 5.83 7.90
N VAL A 14 32.14 6.89 8.43
CA VAL A 14 30.67 7.08 8.38
C VAL A 14 30.34 7.40 6.94
N PHE A 15 29.78 6.44 6.21
CA PHE A 15 29.15 6.68 4.92
C PHE A 15 27.89 7.51 5.17
N TRP A 16 27.98 8.79 4.91
CA TRP A 16 26.84 9.69 4.87
C TRP A 16 26.07 9.38 3.58
N GLN A 17 25.03 8.55 3.67
CA GLN A 17 24.07 8.45 2.57
C GLN A 17 23.23 9.74 2.58
N PRO A 18 22.98 10.34 1.40
CA PRO A 18 22.10 11.50 1.34
C PRO A 18 20.70 11.06 1.82
N VAL A 19 20.20 11.70 2.86
CA VAL A 19 18.79 11.59 3.28
C VAL A 19 17.97 12.08 2.09
N VAL A 20 17.24 11.19 1.43
CA VAL A 20 16.27 11.58 0.41
C VAL A 20 15.25 12.45 1.13
N ALA A 21 15.24 13.73 0.83
CA ALA A 21 14.25 14.62 1.40
C ALA A 21 12.86 14.09 1.00
N GLN A 22 11.92 13.97 1.94
CA GLN A 22 10.54 13.52 1.64
C GLN A 22 9.90 14.34 0.51
N ASP A 23 10.47 15.51 0.22
CA ASP A 23 10.04 16.41 -0.87
C ASP A 23 10.21 15.82 -2.26
N ASP A 24 11.15 14.91 -2.49
CA ASP A 24 11.42 14.30 -3.80
C ASP A 24 10.64 12.99 -4.06
N LEU A 25 9.90 12.49 -3.08
CA LEU A 25 9.17 11.22 -3.22
C LEU A 25 7.92 11.34 -4.11
N VAL A 26 7.22 12.48 -4.09
CA VAL A 26 5.97 12.67 -4.85
C VAL A 26 6.28 13.24 -6.23
N ARG A 27 5.84 12.52 -7.28
CA ARG A 27 6.13 12.85 -8.67
C ARG A 27 4.86 12.90 -9.51
N PHE A 28 4.84 13.81 -10.50
CA PHE A 28 3.75 13.97 -11.46
C PHE A 28 4.29 13.74 -12.87
N PRO A 29 4.35 12.49 -13.34
CA PRO A 29 4.94 12.17 -14.64
C PRO A 29 4.10 12.76 -15.78
N SER A 30 4.78 13.19 -16.85
CA SER A 30 4.17 13.68 -18.09
C SER A 30 3.99 12.60 -19.15
N ASP A 31 4.61 11.44 -18.96
CA ASP A 31 4.57 10.29 -19.87
C ASP A 31 4.76 8.97 -19.12
N ASN A 32 4.78 7.86 -19.83
CA ASN A 32 4.88 6.51 -19.27
C ASN A 32 6.32 5.97 -19.19
N THR A 33 7.34 6.80 -19.38
CA THR A 33 8.76 6.37 -19.42
C THR A 33 9.27 5.84 -18.08
N PHE A 34 8.61 6.19 -16.96
CA PHE A 34 8.91 5.67 -15.63
C PHE A 34 8.39 4.24 -15.42
N LEU A 35 7.45 3.75 -16.25
CA LEU A 35 6.95 2.39 -16.16
C LEU A 35 7.96 1.38 -16.72
N PRO A 36 7.99 0.14 -16.21
CA PRO A 36 8.78 -0.92 -16.81
C PRO A 36 8.43 -1.11 -18.29
N ARG A 37 9.43 -1.24 -19.15
CA ARG A 37 9.21 -1.42 -20.60
C ARG A 37 8.31 -2.62 -20.91
N SER A 38 8.42 -3.69 -20.13
CA SER A 38 7.57 -4.89 -20.25
C SER A 38 6.09 -4.60 -19.99
N TRP A 39 5.76 -3.55 -19.24
CA TRP A 39 4.36 -3.16 -18.99
C TRP A 39 3.78 -2.35 -20.15
N VAL A 40 4.59 -1.54 -20.81
CA VAL A 40 4.14 -0.67 -21.90
C VAL A 40 3.82 -1.43 -23.19
N VAL A 41 4.47 -2.60 -23.40
CA VAL A 41 4.25 -3.43 -24.59
C VAL A 41 3.12 -4.44 -24.35
N ALA A 42 2.57 -4.96 -25.47
CA ALA A 42 1.60 -6.06 -25.40
C ALA A 42 2.21 -7.31 -24.71
N PRO A 43 1.42 -8.09 -23.96
CA PRO A 43 -0.05 -8.01 -23.81
C PRO A 43 -0.54 -7.04 -22.72
N ILE A 44 0.34 -6.50 -21.89
CA ILE A 44 -0.03 -5.64 -20.75
C ILE A 44 -0.58 -4.29 -21.24
N GLY A 45 0.13 -3.62 -22.17
CA GLY A 45 -0.30 -2.39 -22.81
C GLY A 45 -0.60 -1.27 -21.79
N ALA A 46 0.36 -0.99 -20.89
CA ALA A 46 0.17 0.03 -19.86
C ALA A 46 -0.01 1.42 -20.46
N GLU A 47 -1.11 2.08 -20.12
CA GLU A 47 -1.44 3.44 -20.51
C GLU A 47 -1.66 4.31 -19.27
N ILE A 48 -1.18 5.55 -19.34
CA ILE A 48 -1.45 6.58 -18.34
C ILE A 48 -1.96 7.86 -18.99
N GLU A 49 -2.75 8.62 -18.24
CA GLU A 49 -2.98 10.04 -18.49
C GLU A 49 -2.31 10.83 -17.37
N HIS A 50 -1.62 11.91 -17.71
CA HIS A 50 -1.02 12.77 -16.71
C HIS A 50 -2.08 13.47 -15.85
N LEU A 51 -1.74 13.75 -14.61
CA LEU A 51 -2.61 14.52 -13.73
C LEU A 51 -2.58 15.99 -14.12
N LYS A 52 -3.76 16.60 -14.28
CA LYS A 52 -3.89 18.05 -14.55
C LYS A 52 -3.26 18.86 -13.42
N GLU A 53 -2.64 19.99 -13.78
CA GLU A 53 -1.88 20.85 -12.87
C GLU A 53 -2.69 21.28 -11.64
N GLU A 54 -3.94 21.67 -11.85
CA GLU A 54 -4.86 22.11 -10.79
C GLU A 54 -5.11 21.07 -9.69
N TYR A 55 -4.89 19.78 -9.98
CA TYR A 55 -5.10 18.68 -9.03
C TYR A 55 -3.83 18.18 -8.35
N ARG A 56 -2.65 18.66 -8.77
CA ARG A 56 -1.37 18.18 -8.22
C ARG A 56 -1.24 18.52 -6.74
N ARG A 57 -1.45 19.79 -6.37
CA ARG A 57 -1.33 20.23 -4.98
C ARG A 57 -2.29 19.52 -4.02
N PRO A 58 -3.60 19.36 -4.31
CA PRO A 58 -4.51 18.56 -3.49
C PRO A 58 -4.05 17.11 -3.34
N ALA A 59 -3.66 16.44 -4.42
CA ALA A 59 -3.19 15.06 -4.39
C ALA A 59 -1.90 14.91 -3.56
N GLU A 60 -0.93 15.79 -3.75
CA GLU A 60 0.32 15.81 -3.01
C GLU A 60 0.09 15.96 -1.51
N LYS A 61 -0.78 16.87 -1.09
CA LYS A 61 -1.11 17.08 0.32
C LYS A 61 -1.58 15.79 1.02
N ILE A 62 -2.43 15.01 0.33
CA ILE A 62 -2.93 13.73 0.87
C ILE A 62 -1.80 12.71 0.99
N ILE A 63 -0.95 12.59 -0.05
CA ILE A 63 0.14 11.60 -0.03
C ILE A 63 1.22 12.00 0.99
N ARG A 64 1.54 13.28 1.15
CA ARG A 64 2.45 13.73 2.23
C ARG A 64 1.92 13.39 3.61
N LEU A 65 0.60 13.50 3.84
CA LEU A 65 -0.02 13.02 5.08
C LEU A 65 0.15 11.50 5.24
N ALA A 66 -0.10 10.73 4.18
CA ALA A 66 0.08 9.28 4.20
C ALA A 66 1.54 8.88 4.52
N LEU A 67 2.51 9.56 3.90
CA LEU A 67 3.95 9.36 4.15
C LEU A 67 4.32 9.67 5.61
N SER A 68 3.75 10.73 6.21
CA SER A 68 4.04 11.11 7.60
C SER A 68 3.60 10.06 8.64
N LYS A 69 2.77 9.10 8.22
CA LYS A 69 2.34 7.96 9.03
C LYS A 69 3.32 6.79 9.03
N TYR A 70 4.52 6.96 8.51
CA TYR A 70 5.58 5.95 8.58
C TYR A 70 6.84 6.51 9.20
N PRO A 71 7.60 5.71 9.96
CA PRO A 71 8.96 6.07 10.33
C PRO A 71 9.80 6.38 9.08
N THR A 72 10.63 7.42 9.17
CA THR A 72 11.47 7.86 8.04
C THR A 72 12.34 6.73 7.49
N GLU A 73 12.88 5.89 8.37
CA GLU A 73 13.74 4.76 8.03
C GLU A 73 13.02 3.72 7.16
N ILE A 74 11.71 3.51 7.38
CA ILE A 74 10.88 2.63 6.55
C ILE A 74 10.73 3.21 5.14
N LEU A 75 10.48 4.52 5.03
CA LEU A 75 10.36 5.19 3.74
C LEU A 75 11.70 5.14 2.98
N GLU A 76 12.80 5.50 3.61
CA GLU A 76 14.14 5.48 3.01
C GLU A 76 14.53 4.09 2.51
N GLN A 77 14.18 3.05 3.26
CA GLN A 77 14.53 1.67 2.93
C GLN A 77 13.65 1.08 1.82
N PHE A 78 12.36 1.43 1.75
CA PHE A 78 11.39 0.69 0.95
C PHE A 78 10.65 1.53 -0.09
N LEU A 79 10.85 2.86 -0.17
CA LEU A 79 10.13 3.72 -1.11
C LEU A 79 11.08 4.67 -1.85
N ASP A 80 11.12 4.57 -3.19
CA ASP A 80 11.89 5.45 -4.07
C ASP A 80 11.03 6.53 -4.74
N GLY A 81 9.70 6.36 -4.74
CA GLY A 81 8.80 7.38 -5.29
C GLY A 81 7.34 6.96 -5.40
N VAL A 82 6.49 7.98 -5.42
CA VAL A 82 5.04 7.88 -5.63
C VAL A 82 4.69 8.72 -6.85
N HIS A 83 4.29 8.05 -7.92
CA HIS A 83 3.86 8.69 -9.17
C HIS A 83 2.35 8.88 -9.13
N ILE A 84 1.88 10.12 -9.26
CA ILE A 84 0.45 10.44 -9.26
C ILE A 84 0.02 10.80 -10.68
N VAL A 85 -0.97 10.05 -11.20
CA VAL A 85 -1.47 10.15 -12.56
C VAL A 85 -2.99 10.39 -12.58
N GLY A 86 -3.53 10.84 -13.71
CA GLY A 86 -4.97 11.06 -13.91
C GLY A 86 -5.73 9.77 -14.23
N SER A 87 -5.09 8.84 -14.95
CA SER A 87 -5.60 7.48 -15.19
C SER A 87 -4.47 6.48 -15.34
N LEU A 88 -4.78 5.21 -15.10
CA LEU A 88 -3.89 4.07 -15.29
C LEU A 88 -4.71 2.90 -15.83
N ARG A 89 -4.24 2.27 -16.91
CA ARG A 89 -4.88 1.11 -17.52
C ARG A 89 -3.84 0.03 -17.78
N PHE A 90 -4.24 -1.23 -17.54
CA PHE A 90 -3.53 -2.44 -17.96
C PHE A 90 -4.55 -3.37 -18.61
N TYR A 91 -4.21 -4.01 -19.72
CA TYR A 91 -5.12 -4.92 -20.42
C TYR A 91 -6.50 -4.28 -20.71
N ASP A 92 -6.55 -3.00 -21.04
CA ASP A 92 -7.78 -2.20 -21.23
C ASP A 92 -8.65 -2.05 -19.96
N VAL A 93 -8.16 -2.46 -18.79
CA VAL A 93 -8.85 -2.33 -17.50
C VAL A 93 -8.27 -1.15 -16.73
N GLY A 94 -9.14 -0.29 -16.17
CA GLY A 94 -8.74 0.84 -15.34
C GLY A 94 -8.35 0.40 -13.93
N TYR A 95 -7.26 0.97 -13.41
CA TYR A 95 -6.75 0.73 -12.06
C TYR A 95 -6.78 1.99 -11.22
N GLY A 96 -6.90 1.83 -9.91
CA GLY A 96 -6.78 2.93 -8.95
C GLY A 96 -5.35 3.20 -8.51
N GLY A 97 -4.49 2.21 -8.62
CA GLY A 97 -3.08 2.23 -8.28
C GLY A 97 -2.40 0.93 -8.65
N THR A 98 -1.09 0.90 -8.51
CA THR A 98 -0.23 -0.29 -8.60
C THR A 98 1.12 0.00 -7.96
N TYR A 99 1.88 -1.04 -7.67
CA TYR A 99 3.25 -0.92 -7.19
C TYR A 99 4.27 -1.57 -8.14
N MET A 100 5.50 -1.10 -8.08
CA MET A 100 6.64 -1.63 -8.80
C MET A 100 7.69 -2.09 -7.78
N ALA A 101 7.56 -3.33 -7.29
CA ALA A 101 8.35 -3.83 -6.16
C ALA A 101 9.87 -3.77 -6.39
N ASN A 102 10.33 -4.04 -7.61
CA ASN A 102 11.77 -3.98 -7.93
C ASN A 102 12.32 -2.56 -7.85
N GLY A 103 11.51 -1.55 -8.25
CA GLY A 103 11.86 -0.15 -8.20
C GLY A 103 11.41 0.56 -6.93
N ARG A 104 10.79 -0.13 -5.97
CA ARG A 104 10.24 0.47 -4.73
C ARG A 104 9.38 1.71 -5.02
N GLN A 105 8.55 1.64 -6.07
CA GLN A 105 7.76 2.77 -6.56
C GLN A 105 6.28 2.42 -6.57
N ILE A 106 5.46 3.43 -6.40
CA ILE A 106 3.99 3.34 -6.40
C ILE A 106 3.44 4.24 -7.50
N VAL A 107 2.41 3.80 -8.19
CA VAL A 107 1.61 4.60 -9.12
C VAL A 107 0.20 4.72 -8.57
N LEU A 108 -0.32 5.93 -8.43
CA LEU A 108 -1.65 6.19 -7.89
C LEU A 108 -2.46 7.05 -8.86
N VAL A 109 -3.72 6.70 -9.04
CA VAL A 109 -4.67 7.49 -9.83
C VAL A 109 -5.43 8.44 -8.90
N TYR A 110 -5.28 9.74 -9.13
CA TYR A 110 -6.05 10.76 -8.43
C TYR A 110 -7.18 11.28 -9.32
N ARG A 111 -8.38 11.39 -8.73
CA ARG A 111 -9.53 12.08 -9.33
C ARG A 111 -10.13 13.02 -8.28
N PRO A 112 -10.49 14.26 -8.64
CA PRO A 112 -11.01 15.24 -7.68
C PRO A 112 -12.34 14.83 -7.02
N THR A 113 -13.05 13.88 -7.63
CA THR A 113 -14.29 13.30 -7.10
C THR A 113 -14.06 12.19 -6.08
N PHE A 114 -12.80 11.77 -5.86
CA PHE A 114 -12.49 10.75 -4.87
C PHE A 114 -12.53 11.33 -3.45
N ASP A 115 -13.03 10.53 -2.52
CA ASP A 115 -12.84 10.79 -1.11
C ASP A 115 -11.33 10.84 -0.80
N PRO A 116 -10.82 11.91 -0.15
CA PRO A 116 -9.42 12.03 0.25
C PRO A 116 -8.90 10.82 1.03
N ARG A 117 -9.73 10.27 1.93
CA ARG A 117 -9.40 9.05 2.68
C ARG A 117 -9.24 7.85 1.75
N GLY A 118 -10.13 7.67 0.78
CA GLY A 118 -10.01 6.59 -0.20
C GLY A 118 -8.77 6.70 -1.07
N PHE A 119 -8.29 7.92 -1.37
CA PHE A 119 -7.03 8.11 -2.07
C PHE A 119 -5.82 7.81 -1.18
N GLU A 120 -5.85 8.21 0.09
CA GLU A 120 -4.85 7.84 1.09
C GLU A 120 -4.79 6.32 1.29
N GLN A 121 -5.94 5.64 1.39
CA GLN A 121 -6.02 4.19 1.52
C GLN A 121 -5.30 3.46 0.40
N ARG A 122 -5.38 3.94 -0.84
CA ARG A 122 -4.65 3.36 -1.97
C ARG A 122 -3.15 3.42 -1.79
N PHE A 123 -2.62 4.52 -1.26
CA PHE A 123 -1.19 4.58 -0.95
C PHE A 123 -0.78 3.49 0.03
N HIS A 124 -1.51 3.34 1.15
CA HIS A 124 -1.20 2.32 2.15
C HIS A 124 -1.35 0.90 1.59
N HIS A 125 -2.35 0.67 0.74
CA HIS A 125 -2.55 -0.59 0.03
C HIS A 125 -1.33 -0.97 -0.83
N GLU A 126 -0.90 -0.09 -1.73
CA GLU A 126 0.22 -0.36 -2.63
C GLU A 126 1.57 -0.41 -1.89
N PHE A 127 1.77 0.43 -0.88
CA PHE A 127 2.99 0.40 -0.09
C PHE A 127 3.10 -0.87 0.76
N SER A 128 1.99 -1.39 1.26
CA SER A 128 1.94 -2.66 1.97
C SER A 128 2.37 -3.84 1.08
N SER A 129 2.01 -3.83 -0.20
CA SER A 129 2.52 -4.80 -1.18
C SER A 129 4.05 -4.79 -1.28
N ILE A 130 4.65 -3.59 -1.36
CA ILE A 130 6.11 -3.46 -1.39
C ILE A 130 6.74 -4.00 -0.10
N LEU A 131 6.19 -3.61 1.05
CA LEU A 131 6.70 -4.05 2.35
C LEU A 131 6.58 -5.57 2.52
N LEU A 132 5.43 -6.15 2.16
CA LEU A 132 5.21 -7.59 2.22
C LEU A 132 6.19 -8.33 1.30
N LYS A 133 6.30 -7.93 0.04
CA LYS A 133 7.16 -8.59 -0.95
C LYS A 133 8.65 -8.54 -0.55
N LYS A 134 9.08 -7.46 0.06
CA LYS A 134 10.48 -7.28 0.50
C LYS A 134 10.79 -7.99 1.82
N ASN A 135 9.77 -8.31 2.61
CA ASN A 135 9.91 -8.81 3.98
C ASN A 135 8.97 -9.99 4.27
N GLU A 136 8.69 -10.83 3.27
CA GLU A 136 7.75 -11.96 3.38
C GLU A 136 8.06 -12.88 4.57
N ALA A 137 9.33 -13.10 4.86
CA ALA A 137 9.77 -13.93 6.00
C ALA A 137 9.38 -13.37 7.38
N LEU A 138 8.99 -12.08 7.48
CA LEU A 138 8.51 -11.47 8.72
C LEU A 138 6.98 -11.60 8.88
N PHE A 139 6.27 -12.03 7.85
CA PHE A 139 4.83 -12.15 7.87
C PHE A 139 4.39 -13.57 8.26
N ASP A 140 3.59 -13.67 9.32
CA ASP A 140 3.03 -14.95 9.78
C ASP A 140 1.76 -15.30 8.97
N GLY A 141 1.97 -15.83 7.77
CA GLY A 141 0.90 -16.22 6.85
C GLY A 141 0.00 -17.33 7.39
N GLU A 142 0.51 -18.22 8.26
CA GLU A 142 -0.29 -19.29 8.87
C GLU A 142 -1.29 -18.70 9.87
N ARG A 143 -0.84 -17.83 10.80
CA ARG A 143 -1.74 -17.12 11.73
C ARG A 143 -2.74 -16.25 10.98
N TRP A 144 -2.30 -15.59 9.90
CA TRP A 144 -3.19 -14.80 9.06
C TRP A 144 -4.34 -15.64 8.50
N GLN A 145 -4.02 -16.75 7.86
CA GLN A 145 -5.03 -17.65 7.28
C GLN A 145 -5.91 -18.31 8.35
N ALA A 146 -5.34 -18.66 9.49
CA ALA A 146 -6.09 -19.21 10.63
C ALA A 146 -7.12 -18.23 11.21
N SER A 147 -6.96 -16.93 10.99
CA SER A 147 -7.94 -15.90 11.36
C SER A 147 -9.19 -15.90 10.46
N ASN A 148 -9.16 -16.57 9.32
CA ASN A 148 -10.31 -16.72 8.43
C ASN A 148 -11.30 -17.78 8.95
N ALA A 149 -12.51 -17.80 8.40
CA ALA A 149 -13.41 -18.92 8.61
C ALA A 149 -12.79 -20.21 8.06
N SER A 150 -12.88 -21.32 8.78
CA SER A 150 -12.22 -22.59 8.43
C SER A 150 -12.61 -23.18 7.07
N THR A 151 -13.76 -22.78 6.53
CA THR A 151 -14.27 -23.22 5.22
C THR A 151 -13.87 -22.26 4.09
N PHE A 152 -13.14 -21.18 4.39
CA PHE A 152 -12.75 -20.19 3.40
C PHE A 152 -11.44 -20.57 2.70
N ALA A 153 -11.38 -20.30 1.38
CA ALA A 153 -10.16 -20.33 0.59
C ALA A 153 -10.10 -19.10 -0.32
N TYR A 154 -8.93 -18.49 -0.43
CA TYR A 154 -8.72 -17.39 -1.36
C TYR A 154 -8.91 -17.84 -2.80
N ARG A 155 -9.33 -16.91 -3.68
CA ARG A 155 -9.50 -17.17 -5.12
C ARG A 155 -8.17 -17.41 -5.82
N ALA A 156 -7.12 -16.69 -5.39
CA ALA A 156 -5.74 -16.87 -5.83
C ALA A 156 -4.88 -17.30 -4.62
N PRO A 157 -4.36 -18.55 -4.59
CA PRO A 157 -3.55 -19.02 -3.48
C PRO A 157 -2.11 -18.54 -3.63
N GLY A 158 -1.78 -17.39 -3.11
CA GLY A 158 -0.42 -16.87 -3.11
C GLY A 158 -0.30 -15.60 -2.28
N ILE A 159 0.86 -15.37 -1.67
CA ILE A 159 1.14 -14.13 -0.95
C ILE A 159 1.43 -13.01 -1.95
N VAL A 160 2.12 -13.33 -3.04
CA VAL A 160 2.53 -12.36 -4.06
C VAL A 160 2.09 -12.85 -5.43
N GLU A 161 1.16 -12.13 -6.07
CA GLU A 161 0.89 -12.33 -7.48
C GLU A 161 2.10 -11.83 -8.31
N GLU A 162 2.82 -12.76 -8.94
CA GLU A 162 3.71 -12.36 -10.03
C GLU A 162 2.84 -11.79 -11.15
N GLN A 163 3.11 -10.55 -11.56
CA GLN A 163 2.59 -9.99 -12.81
C GLN A 163 3.33 -10.64 -13.97
N THR A 164 3.17 -11.95 -14.09
CA THR A 164 3.58 -12.71 -15.28
C THR A 164 2.50 -12.49 -16.31
N GLY A 165 2.82 -12.26 -17.55
CA GLY A 165 2.00 -11.90 -18.71
C GLY A 165 0.61 -12.53 -18.88
N ASP A 166 0.13 -13.28 -17.91
CA ASP A 166 -1.24 -13.74 -17.75
C ASP A 166 -1.99 -12.80 -16.79
N ARG A 167 -3.25 -12.53 -17.07
CA ARG A 167 -4.09 -11.65 -16.23
C ARG A 167 -4.17 -12.22 -14.83
N SER A 168 -3.66 -11.47 -13.84
CA SER A 168 -3.77 -11.85 -12.44
C SER A 168 -5.25 -12.02 -12.03
N GLU A 169 -5.51 -12.81 -11.00
CA GLU A 169 -6.88 -12.97 -10.49
C GLU A 169 -7.46 -11.63 -10.00
N ALA A 170 -6.64 -10.77 -9.41
CA ALA A 170 -7.05 -9.41 -9.05
C ALA A 170 -7.51 -8.61 -10.26
N THR A 171 -6.79 -8.68 -11.40
CA THR A 171 -7.20 -8.06 -12.67
C THR A 171 -8.52 -8.63 -13.17
N ARG A 172 -8.71 -9.94 -13.12
CA ARG A 172 -9.98 -10.60 -13.52
C ARG A 172 -11.14 -10.16 -12.66
N VAL A 173 -10.95 -10.08 -11.34
CA VAL A 173 -11.97 -9.62 -10.39
C VAL A 173 -12.33 -8.16 -10.63
N LEU A 174 -11.34 -7.28 -10.81
CA LEU A 174 -11.56 -5.88 -11.15
C LEU A 174 -12.29 -5.70 -12.48
N ALA A 175 -11.87 -6.41 -13.52
CA ALA A 175 -12.52 -6.35 -14.83
C ALA A 175 -13.97 -6.82 -14.78
N ALA A 176 -14.26 -7.90 -14.05
CA ALA A 176 -15.61 -8.41 -13.86
C ALA A 176 -16.50 -7.39 -13.12
N GLU A 177 -15.97 -6.74 -12.09
CA GLU A 177 -16.70 -5.75 -11.31
C GLU A 177 -16.92 -4.46 -12.10
N GLN A 178 -15.92 -3.98 -12.83
CA GLN A 178 -16.07 -2.80 -13.69
C GLN A 178 -17.13 -3.03 -14.77
N LYS A 179 -17.24 -4.25 -15.32
CA LYS A 179 -18.28 -4.61 -16.26
C LYS A 179 -19.68 -4.55 -15.65
N LYS A 180 -19.83 -4.98 -14.37
CA LYS A 180 -21.12 -4.92 -13.66
C LYS A 180 -21.54 -3.51 -13.27
N THR A 181 -20.58 -2.66 -12.90
CA THR A 181 -20.83 -1.33 -12.33
C THR A 181 -20.66 -0.18 -13.31
N GLY A 182 -20.51 -0.47 -14.59
CA GLY A 182 -20.31 0.55 -15.62
C GLY A 182 -18.98 1.30 -15.50
N GLY A 183 -17.94 0.63 -14.97
CA GLY A 183 -16.58 1.19 -14.88
C GLY A 183 -16.12 1.59 -13.48
N SER A 184 -16.93 1.37 -12.44
CA SER A 184 -16.53 1.62 -11.05
C SER A 184 -16.24 0.32 -10.29
N GLY A 185 -14.99 0.12 -9.84
CA GLY A 185 -14.62 -0.96 -8.90
C GLY A 185 -14.92 -0.64 -7.43
N SER A 186 -15.61 0.46 -7.14
CA SER A 186 -15.79 0.99 -5.77
C SER A 186 -16.62 0.09 -4.84
N SER A 187 -17.45 -0.80 -5.38
CA SER A 187 -18.23 -1.74 -4.57
C SER A 187 -17.36 -2.79 -3.89
N LEU A 188 -16.23 -3.17 -4.50
CA LEU A 188 -15.27 -4.12 -3.94
C LEU A 188 -14.58 -3.61 -2.68
N LEU A 189 -14.48 -2.29 -2.50
CA LEU A 189 -13.78 -1.63 -1.40
C LEU A 189 -14.73 -1.18 -0.28
N LYS A 190 -16.03 -1.51 -0.37
CA LYS A 190 -17.00 -1.18 0.69
C LYS A 190 -16.87 -2.16 1.85
N LEU A 191 -16.88 -1.62 3.07
CA LEU A 191 -16.94 -2.41 4.29
C LEU A 191 -18.20 -3.28 4.29
N ASP A 192 -18.05 -4.54 4.63
CA ASP A 192 -19.12 -5.54 4.67
C ASP A 192 -19.15 -6.25 6.04
N LEU A 193 -20.24 -6.03 6.80
CA LEU A 193 -20.38 -6.55 8.15
C LEU A 193 -20.52 -8.09 8.18
N GLU A 194 -21.06 -8.71 7.12
CA GLU A 194 -21.15 -10.16 7.04
C GLU A 194 -19.79 -10.79 6.75
N LEU A 195 -18.99 -10.15 5.92
CA LEU A 195 -17.60 -10.55 5.69
C LEU A 195 -16.73 -10.38 6.93
N MET A 196 -16.99 -9.36 7.76
CA MET A 196 -16.24 -9.15 9.01
C MET A 196 -16.39 -10.32 9.99
N LYS A 197 -17.55 -10.99 10.02
CA LYS A 197 -17.75 -12.23 10.80
C LYS A 197 -16.84 -13.36 10.34
N GLN A 198 -16.43 -13.33 9.07
CA GLN A 198 -15.55 -14.31 8.44
C GLN A 198 -14.06 -13.91 8.50
N GLY A 199 -13.75 -12.69 8.93
CA GLY A 199 -12.38 -12.15 9.04
C GLY A 199 -11.97 -11.23 7.89
N PHE A 200 -12.91 -10.67 7.13
CA PHE A 200 -12.63 -9.82 5.98
C PHE A 200 -13.35 -8.48 6.09
N LEU A 201 -12.69 -7.38 5.71
CA LEU A 201 -13.28 -6.04 5.77
C LEU A 201 -14.14 -5.73 4.55
N THR A 202 -13.69 -6.15 3.36
CA THR A 202 -14.31 -5.85 2.08
C THR A 202 -14.34 -7.08 1.17
N PRO A 203 -15.15 -7.10 0.10
CA PRO A 203 -15.10 -8.17 -0.90
C PRO A 203 -13.74 -8.32 -1.59
N TYR A 204 -12.91 -7.29 -1.63
CA TYR A 204 -11.59 -7.34 -2.27
C TYR A 204 -10.59 -8.17 -1.46
N ASN A 205 -10.75 -8.23 -0.13
CA ASN A 205 -9.96 -9.11 0.73
C ASN A 205 -10.05 -10.60 0.33
N LEU A 206 -11.11 -11.03 -0.37
CA LEU A 206 -11.32 -12.44 -0.72
C LEU A 206 -10.44 -12.92 -1.90
N VAL A 207 -9.70 -12.03 -2.54
CA VAL A 207 -8.96 -12.34 -3.77
C VAL A 207 -7.72 -13.15 -3.46
N SER A 208 -6.82 -12.65 -2.64
CA SER A 208 -5.57 -13.31 -2.25
C SER A 208 -5.13 -12.86 -0.85
N VAL A 209 -4.15 -13.56 -0.28
CA VAL A 209 -3.53 -13.16 1.00
C VAL A 209 -2.95 -11.74 0.90
N GLU A 210 -2.30 -11.41 -0.22
CA GLU A 210 -1.74 -10.07 -0.45
C GLU A 210 -2.83 -9.01 -0.46
N GLN A 211 -3.92 -9.20 -1.23
CA GLN A 211 -5.00 -8.23 -1.30
C GLN A 211 -5.72 -8.07 0.05
N ASP A 212 -5.86 -9.16 0.81
CA ASP A 212 -6.44 -9.14 2.15
C ASP A 212 -5.56 -8.34 3.13
N LEU A 213 -4.24 -8.57 3.12
CA LEU A 213 -3.30 -7.81 3.93
C LEU A 213 -3.34 -6.32 3.55
N ASN A 214 -3.26 -6.00 2.27
CA ASN A 214 -3.20 -4.64 1.77
C ASN A 214 -4.45 -3.83 2.12
N GLU A 215 -5.65 -4.41 1.92
CA GLU A 215 -6.91 -3.79 2.32
C GLU A 215 -7.00 -3.58 3.82
N THR A 216 -6.59 -4.59 4.59
CA THR A 216 -6.57 -4.49 6.04
C THR A 216 -5.59 -3.41 6.51
N ALA A 217 -4.42 -3.32 5.88
CA ALA A 217 -3.44 -2.26 6.15
C ALA A 217 -3.99 -0.86 5.81
N ALA A 218 -4.63 -0.70 4.64
CA ALA A 218 -5.25 0.56 4.25
C ALA A 218 -6.22 1.07 5.33
N HIS A 219 -7.04 0.18 5.89
CA HIS A 219 -7.95 0.51 7.00
C HIS A 219 -7.23 0.73 8.32
N LEU A 220 -6.15 -0.01 8.63
CA LEU A 220 -5.36 0.15 9.85
C LEU A 220 -4.76 1.56 9.96
N PHE A 221 -4.31 2.13 8.84
CA PHE A 221 -3.73 3.47 8.78
C PHE A 221 -4.74 4.61 8.74
N THR A 222 -5.99 4.36 8.31
CA THR A 222 -6.90 5.46 7.96
C THR A 222 -8.27 5.40 8.61
N ASN A 223 -8.68 4.28 9.18
CA ASN A 223 -10.04 4.08 9.68
C ASN A 223 -10.08 4.03 11.22
N PRO A 224 -10.46 5.12 11.91
CA PRO A 224 -10.58 5.11 13.37
C PRO A 224 -11.66 4.13 13.86
N GLY A 225 -12.69 3.83 13.05
CA GLY A 225 -13.72 2.86 13.37
C GLY A 225 -13.25 1.40 13.35
N LEU A 226 -12.05 1.13 12.82
CA LEU A 226 -11.50 -0.23 12.78
C LEU A 226 -11.40 -0.85 14.18
N TRP A 227 -11.08 -0.06 15.20
CA TRP A 227 -10.95 -0.54 16.58
C TRP A 227 -12.27 -1.03 17.16
N THR A 228 -13.39 -0.41 16.78
CA THR A 228 -14.74 -0.89 17.12
C THR A 228 -15.05 -2.21 16.42
N TYR A 229 -14.56 -2.38 15.18
CA TYR A 229 -14.70 -3.67 14.49
C TYR A 229 -13.85 -4.76 15.13
N CYS A 230 -12.64 -4.46 15.60
CA CYS A 230 -11.82 -5.40 16.36
C CYS A 230 -12.55 -5.89 17.62
N GLU A 231 -13.17 -5.00 18.39
CA GLU A 231 -13.93 -5.35 19.58
C GLU A 231 -15.15 -6.25 19.28
N ARG A 232 -15.78 -6.05 18.13
CA ARG A 232 -17.00 -6.75 17.73
C ARG A 232 -16.74 -8.06 16.98
N TYR A 233 -15.65 -8.14 16.23
CA TYR A 233 -15.32 -9.25 15.33
C TYR A 233 -13.94 -9.84 15.66
N PRO A 234 -13.86 -10.91 16.47
CA PRO A 234 -12.58 -11.46 16.95
C PRO A 234 -11.62 -11.86 15.82
N ARG A 235 -12.13 -12.28 14.66
CA ARG A 235 -11.30 -12.64 13.49
C ARG A 235 -10.60 -11.41 12.88
N ILE A 236 -11.28 -10.26 12.89
CA ILE A 236 -10.66 -9.00 12.46
C ILE A 236 -9.57 -8.61 13.45
N ASP A 237 -9.82 -8.70 14.77
CA ASP A 237 -8.83 -8.38 15.79
C ASP A 237 -7.58 -9.27 15.68
N GLN A 238 -7.76 -10.58 15.45
CA GLN A 238 -6.66 -11.52 15.22
C GLN A 238 -5.83 -11.14 13.99
N LYS A 239 -6.44 -10.73 12.87
CA LYS A 239 -5.72 -10.26 11.68
C LYS A 239 -4.97 -8.97 11.96
N ILE A 240 -5.58 -8.03 12.67
CA ILE A 240 -4.93 -6.78 13.06
C ILE A 240 -3.72 -7.06 13.95
N ASP A 241 -3.77 -8.02 14.85
CA ASP A 241 -2.60 -8.41 15.65
C ASP A 241 -1.47 -8.97 14.77
N VAL A 242 -1.76 -9.86 13.82
CA VAL A 242 -0.74 -10.39 12.89
C VAL A 242 -0.14 -9.27 12.05
N LEU A 243 -0.96 -8.35 11.54
CA LEU A 243 -0.51 -7.22 10.74
C LEU A 243 0.36 -6.25 11.56
N ILE A 244 -0.01 -5.96 12.79
CA ILE A 244 0.79 -5.13 13.71
C ILE A 244 2.10 -5.83 14.05
N ASP A 245 2.11 -7.14 14.26
CA ASP A 245 3.34 -7.91 14.49
C ASP A 245 4.29 -7.80 13.29
N PHE A 246 3.76 -7.87 12.06
CA PHE A 246 4.53 -7.64 10.84
C PHE A 246 5.14 -6.23 10.79
N TYR A 247 4.34 -5.18 10.99
CA TYR A 247 4.85 -3.80 10.99
C TYR A 247 5.85 -3.56 12.14
N ARG A 248 5.61 -4.14 13.32
CA ARG A 248 6.52 -4.04 14.47
C ARG A 248 7.85 -4.74 14.23
N ALA A 249 7.88 -5.81 13.43
CA ALA A 249 9.11 -6.46 13.01
C ALA A 249 9.93 -5.59 12.03
N LEU A 250 9.26 -4.73 11.24
CA LEU A 250 9.93 -3.73 10.41
C LEU A 250 10.46 -2.56 11.24
N ASP A 251 9.66 -2.07 12.20
CA ASP A 251 10.03 -1.00 13.12
C ASP A 251 9.29 -1.15 14.46
N PRO A 252 10.00 -1.31 15.59
CA PRO A 252 9.37 -1.50 16.90
C PRO A 252 8.42 -0.40 17.35
N ARG A 253 8.54 0.81 16.77
CA ARG A 253 7.64 1.95 17.03
C ARG A 253 6.23 1.69 16.49
N MET A 254 6.07 0.86 15.43
CA MET A 254 4.80 0.57 14.77
C MET A 254 4.00 -0.51 15.53
N ASN A 255 3.69 -0.25 16.77
CA ASN A 255 2.90 -1.11 17.66
C ASN A 255 1.41 -0.72 17.67
N ARG A 256 0.58 -1.47 18.39
CA ARG A 256 -0.87 -1.23 18.46
C ARG A 256 -1.24 0.17 18.95
N LEU A 257 -0.48 0.74 19.90
CA LEU A 257 -0.71 2.11 20.40
C LEU A 257 -0.41 3.15 19.30
N TYR A 258 0.66 2.92 18.52
CA TYR A 258 0.99 3.75 17.37
C TYR A 258 -0.17 3.81 16.37
N PHE A 259 -0.70 2.67 15.95
CA PHE A 259 -1.81 2.62 14.99
C PHE A 259 -3.11 3.20 15.52
N ARG A 260 -3.41 3.01 16.80
CA ARG A 260 -4.56 3.69 17.43
C ARG A 260 -4.44 5.21 17.38
N ARG A 261 -3.25 5.75 17.55
CA ARG A 261 -3.00 7.20 17.51
C ARG A 261 -3.13 7.77 16.10
N ILE A 262 -2.45 7.20 15.12
CA ILE A 262 -2.45 7.74 13.74
C ILE A 262 -3.80 7.61 13.03
N ALA A 263 -4.63 6.65 13.39
CA ALA A 263 -5.97 6.50 12.84
C ALA A 263 -6.93 7.64 13.25
N VAL A 264 -6.65 8.33 14.35
CA VAL A 264 -7.47 9.44 14.89
C VAL A 264 -7.02 10.80 14.36
N GLU A 265 -5.78 10.92 13.85
CA GLU A 265 -5.29 12.15 13.24
C GLU A 265 -6.13 12.51 12.01
N PRO A 266 -6.57 13.78 11.88
CA PRO A 266 -7.49 14.16 10.81
C PRO A 266 -6.85 13.93 9.45
N SER A 267 -7.54 13.15 8.60
CA SER A 267 -7.27 13.14 7.16
C SER A 267 -7.29 14.59 6.66
N ALA A 268 -6.31 14.97 5.82
CA ALA A 268 -6.25 16.33 5.28
C ALA A 268 -7.59 16.70 4.65
N THR A 269 -8.35 17.58 5.30
CA THR A 269 -9.56 18.15 4.70
C THR A 269 -9.12 18.95 3.49
N PRO A 270 -9.64 18.70 2.28
CA PRO A 270 -9.33 19.56 1.14
C PRO A 270 -9.85 20.97 1.44
N GLU A 271 -8.99 21.97 1.26
CA GLU A 271 -9.49 23.33 1.11
C GLU A 271 -10.45 23.36 -0.09
N PRO A 272 -11.63 23.99 0.01
CA PRO A 272 -12.50 24.15 -1.15
C PRO A 272 -11.71 24.82 -2.27
N ALA A 273 -11.85 24.27 -3.49
CA ALA A 273 -11.23 24.86 -4.67
C ALA A 273 -11.71 26.32 -4.83
N PRO A 274 -10.81 27.24 -5.21
CA PRO A 274 -11.16 28.65 -5.40
C PRO A 274 -12.19 28.87 -6.50
#